data_7958bb7660615aec127c92e992ab3c23
#
_entry.id   7958bb7660615aec127c92e992ab3c23
#
_cell.length_a   1.000
_cell.length_b   1.000
_cell.length_c   1.000
_cell.angle_alpha   90.00
_cell.angle_beta   90.00
_cell.angle_gamma   90.00
#
_symmetry.space_group_name_H-M   'P 1'
#
loop_
_entity.id
_entity.type
_entity.pdbx_description
1 polymer ?
#
loop_
_entity_poly.entity_id
_entity_poly.type
_entity_poly.pdbx_seq_one_letter_code
_entity_poly.pdbx_strand_id
1 'polypeptide(L)'
;MVILGSTGSIGKNALALCEKFDISVEALSCAKNVDLLNEQILKFKPKFVCVGDEKLAKNVKNIEHKKIFFGEAGLLEMLEISSSKKVINALVGFAGLAPSLKTQALGKRLALQHKEVTENSS
;
A
#
# COMPACT_ATOMS: atom_id res chain seq x y z
N MET A 1 3.52 5.21 7.64
CA MET A 1 2.23 4.81 7.07
C MET A 1 2.41 3.89 5.88
N VAL A 2 1.57 2.89 5.76
CA VAL A 2 1.53 2.00 4.60
C VAL A 2 0.25 2.29 3.82
N ILE A 3 0.36 2.45 2.50
CA ILE A 3 -0.81 2.72 1.65
C ILE A 3 -0.90 1.64 0.58
N LEU A 4 -1.94 0.84 0.67
CA LEU A 4 -2.22 -0.23 -0.29
C LEU A 4 -3.19 0.31 -1.35
N GLY A 5 -2.84 0.12 -2.62
CA GLY A 5 -3.63 0.69 -3.71
C GLY A 5 -3.33 2.17 -3.91
N SER A 6 -2.06 2.55 -3.86
CA SER A 6 -1.65 3.96 -3.88
C SER A 6 -1.93 4.68 -5.20
N THR A 7 -2.14 3.94 -6.28
CA THR A 7 -2.38 4.54 -7.60
C THR A 7 -3.85 4.73 -7.92
N GLY A 8 -4.75 4.24 -7.07
CA GLY A 8 -6.19 4.47 -7.21
C GLY A 8 -6.60 5.81 -6.60
N SER A 9 -7.86 6.19 -6.78
CA SER A 9 -8.37 7.47 -6.30
C SER A 9 -8.17 7.69 -4.81
N ILE A 10 -8.54 6.70 -4.00
CA ILE A 10 -8.42 6.80 -2.55
C ILE A 10 -6.96 6.84 -2.12
N GLY A 11 -6.13 6.00 -2.75
CA GLY A 11 -4.70 5.98 -2.44
C GLY A 11 -4.01 7.28 -2.79
N LYS A 12 -4.36 7.88 -3.93
CA LYS A 12 -3.80 9.17 -4.32
C LYS A 12 -4.21 10.27 -3.35
N ASN A 13 -5.46 10.25 -2.91
CA ASN A 13 -5.93 11.23 -1.92
C ASN A 13 -5.22 11.04 -0.59
N ALA A 14 -5.00 9.80 -0.18
CA ALA A 14 -4.26 9.51 1.05
C ALA A 14 -2.83 10.04 0.98
N LEU A 15 -2.16 9.85 -0.17
CA LEU A 15 -0.81 10.38 -0.36
C LEU A 15 -0.78 11.91 -0.33
N ALA A 16 -1.80 12.55 -0.91
CA ALA A 16 -1.89 14.01 -0.88
C ALA A 16 -1.99 14.52 0.56
N LEU A 17 -2.74 13.80 1.40
CA LEU A 17 -2.83 14.16 2.83
C LEU A 17 -1.52 13.92 3.55
N CYS A 18 -0.82 12.84 3.21
CA CYS A 18 0.51 12.58 3.81
C CYS A 18 1.48 13.69 3.47
N GLU A 19 1.45 14.19 2.26
CA GLU A 19 2.29 15.29 1.85
C GLU A 19 1.92 16.57 2.62
N LYS A 20 0.62 16.85 2.69
CA LYS A 20 0.12 18.05 3.35
C LYS A 20 0.48 18.11 4.83
N PHE A 21 0.40 16.98 5.52
CA PHE A 21 0.65 16.90 6.96
C PHE A 21 2.03 16.34 7.31
N ASP A 22 2.90 16.22 6.32
CA ASP A 22 4.27 15.75 6.52
C ASP A 22 4.34 14.38 7.20
N ILE A 23 3.50 13.46 6.74
CA ILE A 23 3.46 12.10 7.26
C ILE A 23 4.36 11.21 6.40
N SER A 24 5.28 10.49 7.04
CA SER A 24 6.17 9.56 6.33
C SER A 24 5.41 8.38 5.76
N VAL A 25 5.75 8.02 4.53
CA VAL A 25 5.18 6.85 3.86
C VAL A 25 6.23 5.76 3.80
N GLU A 26 5.99 4.66 4.49
CA GLU A 26 6.95 3.55 4.55
C GLU A 26 6.80 2.60 3.38
N ALA A 27 5.57 2.31 2.97
CA ALA A 27 5.33 1.34 1.92
C ALA A 27 4.12 1.71 1.06
N LEU A 28 4.20 1.35 -0.22
CA LEU A 28 3.16 1.59 -1.21
C LEU A 28 2.87 0.30 -1.96
N SER A 29 1.64 0.15 -2.44
CA SER A 29 1.35 -0.94 -3.37
C SER A 29 0.47 -0.46 -4.51
N CYS A 30 0.63 -1.07 -5.67
CA CYS A 30 -0.26 -0.87 -6.80
C CYS A 30 -0.52 -2.21 -7.49
N ALA A 31 -1.60 -2.30 -8.26
CA ALA A 31 -1.89 -3.49 -9.04
C ALA A 31 -1.08 -3.49 -10.34
N LYS A 32 -1.28 -2.49 -11.17
CA LYS A 32 -0.71 -2.45 -12.53
C LYS A 32 -0.04 -1.14 -12.91
N ASN A 33 -0.43 -0.04 -12.31
CA ASN A 33 0.03 1.29 -12.74
C ASN A 33 1.41 1.61 -12.18
N VAL A 34 2.41 0.93 -12.72
CA VAL A 34 3.80 1.09 -12.27
C VAL A 34 4.36 2.47 -12.62
N ASP A 35 3.91 3.07 -13.72
CA ASP A 35 4.38 4.40 -14.10
C ASP A 35 4.06 5.42 -13.01
N LEU A 36 2.82 5.42 -12.52
CA LEU A 36 2.45 6.32 -11.43
C LEU A 36 3.15 5.93 -10.13
N LEU A 37 3.29 4.63 -9.87
CA LEU A 37 4.02 4.16 -8.70
C LEU A 37 5.45 4.70 -8.70
N ASN A 38 6.12 4.67 -9.84
CA ASN A 38 7.48 5.20 -9.95
C ASN A 38 7.56 6.69 -9.61
N GLU A 39 6.56 7.47 -10.00
CA GLU A 39 6.48 8.87 -9.61
C GLU A 39 6.29 9.02 -8.11
N GLN A 40 5.45 8.18 -7.52
CA GLN A 40 5.20 8.19 -6.08
C GLN A 40 6.45 7.80 -5.30
N ILE A 41 7.22 6.85 -5.81
CA ILE A 41 8.49 6.45 -5.19
C ILE A 41 9.47 7.61 -5.13
N LEU A 42 9.58 8.36 -6.21
CA LEU A 42 10.46 9.54 -6.24
C LEU A 42 10.04 10.59 -5.22
N LYS A 43 8.74 10.79 -5.07
CA LYS A 43 8.21 11.84 -4.22
C LYS A 43 8.23 11.47 -2.74
N PHE A 44 7.79 10.26 -2.42
CA PHE A 44 7.60 9.85 -1.03
C PHE A 44 8.73 8.99 -0.47
N LYS A 45 9.57 8.44 -1.32
CA LYS A 45 10.73 7.63 -0.95
C LYS A 45 10.40 6.52 0.06
N PRO A 46 9.44 5.64 -0.28
CA PRO A 46 9.09 4.55 0.63
C PRO A 46 10.24 3.55 0.75
N LYS A 47 10.22 2.78 1.83
CA LYS A 47 11.21 1.71 2.03
C LYS A 47 10.87 0.48 1.21
N PHE A 48 9.57 0.21 1.02
CA PHE A 48 9.09 -0.99 0.34
C PHE A 48 7.98 -0.65 -0.62
N VAL A 49 7.88 -1.42 -1.70
CA VAL A 49 6.74 -1.32 -2.63
C VAL A 49 6.31 -2.72 -3.04
N CYS A 50 5.04 -2.85 -3.43
CA CYS A 50 4.51 -4.10 -3.93
C CYS A 50 3.72 -3.85 -5.21
N VAL A 51 3.87 -4.74 -6.18
CA VAL A 51 3.14 -4.67 -7.44
C VAL A 51 2.35 -5.96 -7.65
N GLY A 52 1.44 -5.95 -8.61
CA GLY A 52 0.51 -7.06 -8.81
C GLY A 52 1.15 -8.36 -9.21
N ASP A 53 2.23 -8.33 -9.99
CA ASP A 53 2.91 -9.55 -10.39
C ASP A 53 4.40 -9.29 -10.66
N GLU A 54 5.13 -10.40 -10.83
CA GLU A 54 6.58 -10.36 -11.01
C GLU A 54 7.03 -9.59 -12.25
N LYS A 55 6.24 -9.65 -13.31
CA LYS A 55 6.59 -8.94 -14.55
C LYS A 55 6.62 -7.44 -14.33
N LEU A 56 5.69 -6.94 -13.54
CA LEU A 56 5.61 -5.52 -13.22
C LEU A 56 6.76 -5.08 -12.32
N ALA A 57 7.24 -5.97 -11.47
CA ALA A 57 8.36 -5.66 -10.57
C ALA A 57 9.61 -5.22 -11.33
N LYS A 58 9.80 -5.75 -12.53
CA LYS A 58 10.96 -5.38 -13.37
C LYS A 58 10.91 -3.93 -13.87
N ASN A 59 9.73 -3.34 -13.86
CA ASN A 59 9.54 -1.97 -14.34
C ASN A 59 9.58 -0.94 -13.22
N VAL A 60 9.69 -1.39 -11.97
CA VAL A 60 9.79 -0.49 -10.83
C VAL A 60 11.19 0.11 -10.77
N LYS A 61 11.26 1.43 -10.57
CA LYS A 61 12.51 2.19 -10.59
C LYS A 61 12.66 2.99 -9.29
N ASN A 62 13.88 3.46 -9.06
CA ASN A 62 14.19 4.38 -7.97
C ASN A 62 14.08 3.77 -6.57
N ILE A 63 14.12 2.45 -6.48
CA ILE A 63 14.12 1.73 -5.22
C ILE A 63 14.96 0.44 -5.41
N GLU A 64 15.60 -0.02 -4.34
CA GLU A 64 16.42 -1.22 -4.41
C GLU A 64 15.54 -2.44 -4.75
N HIS A 65 16.04 -3.29 -5.64
CA HIS A 65 15.28 -4.44 -6.11
C HIS A 65 14.82 -5.36 -4.96
N LYS A 66 15.64 -5.54 -3.95
CA LYS A 66 15.30 -6.40 -2.81
C LYS A 66 14.15 -5.86 -1.96
N LYS A 67 13.76 -4.62 -2.18
CA LYS A 67 12.65 -3.97 -1.45
C LYS A 67 11.37 -3.95 -2.26
N ILE A 68 11.36 -4.63 -3.40
CA ILE A 68 10.21 -4.74 -4.29
C ILE A 68 9.55 -6.10 -4.08
N PHE A 69 8.29 -6.07 -3.73
CA PHE A 69 7.47 -7.28 -3.55
C PHE A 69 6.47 -7.38 -4.69
N PHE A 70 5.93 -8.56 -4.91
CA PHE A 70 4.91 -8.76 -5.93
C PHE A 70 3.91 -9.84 -5.50
N GLY A 71 2.68 -9.73 -6.03
CA GLY A 71 1.63 -10.69 -5.75
C GLY A 71 1.06 -10.57 -4.35
N GLU A 72 0.07 -11.40 -4.03
CA GLU A 72 -0.57 -11.37 -2.73
C GLU A 72 0.38 -11.77 -1.60
N ALA A 73 1.14 -12.85 -1.82
CA ALA A 73 2.10 -13.29 -0.81
C ALA A 73 3.13 -12.21 -0.51
N GLY A 74 3.62 -11.52 -1.55
CA GLY A 74 4.56 -10.42 -1.37
C GLY A 74 3.95 -9.26 -0.61
N LEU A 75 2.68 -8.95 -0.88
CA LEU A 75 1.98 -7.88 -0.18
C LEU A 75 1.86 -8.18 1.32
N LEU A 76 1.50 -9.40 1.67
CA LEU A 76 1.38 -9.80 3.06
C LEU A 76 2.74 -9.78 3.77
N GLU A 77 3.79 -10.22 3.08
CA GLU A 77 5.14 -10.17 3.62
C GLU A 77 5.59 -8.73 3.86
N MET A 78 5.30 -7.84 2.92
CA MET A 78 5.62 -6.43 3.06
C MET A 78 4.94 -5.83 4.30
N LEU A 79 3.67 -6.17 4.53
CA LEU A 79 2.96 -5.73 5.72
C LEU A 79 3.63 -6.24 6.99
N GLU A 80 4.10 -7.49 6.98
CA GLU A 80 4.72 -8.10 8.14
C GLU A 80 6.02 -7.42 8.52
N ILE A 81 6.85 -7.08 7.53
CA ILE A 81 8.16 -6.47 7.81
C ILE A 81 8.10 -4.97 8.00
N SER A 82 6.99 -4.33 7.65
CA SER A 82 6.82 -2.89 7.83
C SER A 82 6.73 -2.53 9.30
N SER A 83 7.40 -1.47 9.71
CA SER A 83 7.36 -1.00 11.09
C SER A 83 6.19 -0.07 11.36
N SER A 84 5.59 0.50 10.34
CA SER A 84 4.48 1.42 10.50
C SER A 84 3.27 0.72 11.11
N LYS A 85 2.60 1.39 12.03
CA LYS A 85 1.41 0.86 12.69
C LYS A 85 0.11 1.28 12.04
N LYS A 86 0.18 2.14 11.02
CA LYS A 86 -1.01 2.63 10.32
C LYS A 86 -0.98 2.15 8.88
N VAL A 87 -2.08 1.53 8.45
CA VAL A 87 -2.23 1.01 7.11
C VAL A 87 -3.54 1.53 6.52
N ILE A 88 -3.45 2.15 5.34
CA ILE A 88 -4.63 2.52 4.57
C ILE A 88 -4.79 1.47 3.49
N ASN A 89 -5.89 0.74 3.52
CA ASN A 89 -6.19 -0.28 2.52
C ASN A 89 -7.21 0.28 1.53
N ALA A 90 -6.73 0.76 0.40
CA ALA A 90 -7.56 1.30 -0.67
C ALA A 90 -7.79 0.30 -1.80
N LEU A 91 -7.53 -0.98 -1.55
CA LEU A 91 -7.80 -2.05 -2.50
C LEU A 91 -9.29 -2.35 -2.51
N VAL A 92 -9.81 -2.68 -3.69
CA VAL A 92 -11.25 -2.95 -3.85
C VAL A 92 -11.55 -4.44 -3.87
N GLY A 93 -12.77 -4.79 -3.45
CA GLY A 93 -13.27 -6.15 -3.52
C GLY A 93 -12.46 -7.12 -2.67
N PHE A 94 -12.33 -8.34 -3.15
CA PHE A 94 -11.60 -9.40 -2.44
C PHE A 94 -10.11 -9.14 -2.35
N ALA A 95 -9.56 -8.28 -3.23
CA ALA A 95 -8.15 -7.95 -3.19
C ALA A 95 -7.74 -7.30 -1.86
N GLY A 96 -8.68 -6.63 -1.18
CA GLY A 96 -8.41 -5.99 0.11
C GLY A 96 -8.61 -6.87 1.32
N LEU A 97 -9.21 -8.06 1.17
CA LEU A 97 -9.59 -8.90 2.31
C LEU A 97 -8.38 -9.47 3.05
N ALA A 98 -7.50 -10.19 2.37
CA ALA A 98 -6.34 -10.79 3.00
C ALA A 98 -5.41 -9.75 3.62
N PRO A 99 -5.09 -8.63 2.94
CA PRO A 99 -4.31 -7.56 3.56
C PRO A 99 -4.97 -6.96 4.80
N SER A 100 -6.29 -6.81 4.80
CA SER A 100 -7.00 -6.30 5.98
C SER A 100 -6.88 -7.25 7.16
N LEU A 101 -7.08 -8.55 6.94
CA LEU A 101 -6.95 -9.55 7.99
C LEU A 101 -5.52 -9.60 8.53
N LYS A 102 -4.52 -9.52 7.64
CA LYS A 102 -3.12 -9.52 8.06
C LYS A 102 -2.81 -8.28 8.89
N THR A 103 -3.29 -7.12 8.47
CA THR A 103 -3.09 -5.87 9.18
C THR A 103 -3.63 -5.96 10.60
N GLN A 104 -4.83 -6.51 10.75
CA GLN A 104 -5.44 -6.69 12.06
C GLN A 104 -4.69 -7.71 12.91
N ALA A 105 -4.25 -8.81 12.29
CA ALA A 105 -3.48 -9.84 12.99
C ALA A 105 -2.15 -9.31 13.52
N LEU A 106 -1.57 -8.33 12.83
CA LEU A 106 -0.32 -7.69 13.26
C LEU A 106 -0.54 -6.60 14.29
N GLY A 107 -1.79 -6.33 14.66
CA GLY A 107 -2.11 -5.29 15.64
C GLY A 107 -1.95 -3.87 15.09
N LYS A 108 -1.95 -3.72 13.79
CA LYS A 108 -1.83 -2.41 13.16
C LYS A 108 -3.20 -1.76 13.00
N ARG A 109 -3.22 -0.43 12.94
CA ARG A 109 -4.43 0.32 12.67
C ARG A 109 -4.75 0.25 11.18
N LEU A 110 -6.02 0.03 10.87
CA LEU A 110 -6.48 -0.15 9.50
C LEU A 110 -7.55 0.88 9.17
N ALA A 111 -7.37 1.59 8.04
CA ALA A 111 -8.39 2.43 7.45
C ALA A 111 -8.83 1.77 6.13
N LEU A 112 -10.13 1.61 5.97
CA LEU A 112 -10.71 0.94 4.81
C LEU A 112 -11.31 1.94 3.84
N GLN A 113 -11.26 1.58 2.56
CA GLN A 113 -11.87 2.36 1.50
C GLN A 113 -13.40 2.32 1.60
N HIS A 114 -13.97 1.15 1.92
CA HIS A 114 -15.41 0.95 1.89
C HIS A 114 -16.08 1.40 3.16
N LYS A 115 -16.85 2.46 3.01
CA LYS A 115 -17.59 3.04 4.11
C LYS A 115 -18.60 2.09 4.71
N GLU A 116 -19.29 1.34 3.85
CA GLU A 116 -20.32 0.40 4.30
C GLU A 116 -19.75 -0.68 5.21
N VAL A 117 -18.51 -1.08 5.00
CA VAL A 117 -17.85 -2.03 5.90
C VAL A 117 -17.68 -1.39 7.28
N THR A 118 -17.23 -0.15 7.30
CA THR A 118 -17.02 0.58 8.55
C THR A 118 -18.34 0.82 9.27
N GLU A 119 -19.37 1.21 8.53
CA GLU A 119 -20.68 1.47 9.08
C GLU A 119 -21.30 0.22 9.69
N ASN A 120 -21.14 -0.92 9.02
CA ASN A 120 -21.69 -2.18 9.49
C ASN A 120 -20.98 -2.68 10.75
N SER A 121 -19.74 -2.31 10.92
CA SER A 121 -18.98 -2.72 12.09
C SER A 121 -19.21 -1.78 13.26
N SER A 122 -19.78 -0.66 13.01
CA SER A 122 -20.10 0.28 14.07
C SER A 122 -21.50 0.03 14.60
#